data_5187316b3946c2d851511855f159bd2b
#
_entry.id   5187316b3946c2d851511855f159bd2b
#
_cell.length_a   1.000
_cell.length_b   1.000
_cell.length_c   1.000
_cell.angle_alpha   90.00
_cell.angle_beta   90.00
_cell.angle_gamma   90.00
#
_symmetry.space_group_name_H-M   'P 1'
#
loop_
_entity.id
_entity.type
_entity.pdbx_description
1 polymer ?
#
loop_
_entity_poly.entity_id
_entity_poly.type
_entity_poly.pdbx_seq_one_letter_code
_entity_poly.pdbx_strand_id
1 'polypeptide(L)'
;MLRERVAAAEGSYYDRTRRKILKVAHKLYTVAGYASVSMREVAKKMGFSAQAIYYYFPSKEAMFAALADEGLRLLEAQHPSEELADPIDNLLLPYVRYYDFSKSHPEYFTLLWMDPAAATSQGEPQIALIARMAVDVQGRFRRCIREGLFPADIDIDRAGSMLFSAVHGPAVIGLTGRPPQDQPDIIVRLLLDAAILAFRSGLVRKAAESPKQLTAPAAARP
;
A
#
# COMPACT_ATOMS: atom_id res chain seq x y z
N MET A 1 -20.02 17.58 -34.60
CA MET A 1 -18.60 17.56 -35.04
C MET A 1 -17.78 18.68 -34.42
N LEU A 2 -18.02 20.02 -34.69
CA LEU A 2 -17.18 21.10 -34.11
C LEU A 2 -17.36 21.21 -32.59
N ARG A 3 -18.58 21.17 -32.06
CA ARG A 3 -18.87 21.21 -30.62
C ARG A 3 -18.29 20.01 -29.86
N GLU A 4 -18.29 18.82 -30.42
CA GLU A 4 -17.70 17.61 -29.83
C GLU A 4 -16.16 17.69 -29.80
N ARG A 5 -15.53 18.25 -30.83
CA ARG A 5 -14.07 18.50 -30.86
C ARG A 5 -13.63 19.55 -29.84
N VAL A 6 -14.45 20.60 -29.63
CA VAL A 6 -14.18 21.61 -28.60
C VAL A 6 -14.34 21.01 -27.21
N ALA A 7 -15.40 20.29 -26.93
CA ALA A 7 -15.61 19.62 -25.63
C ALA A 7 -14.51 18.58 -25.32
N ALA A 8 -14.08 17.81 -26.32
CA ALA A 8 -12.96 16.87 -26.18
C ALA A 8 -11.62 17.58 -25.93
N ALA A 9 -11.39 18.76 -26.55
CA ALA A 9 -10.20 19.56 -26.32
C ALA A 9 -10.20 20.23 -24.93
N GLU A 10 -11.36 20.69 -24.45
CA GLU A 10 -11.53 21.25 -23.10
C GLU A 10 -11.34 20.19 -22.03
N GLY A 11 -11.92 18.99 -22.17
CA GLY A 11 -11.67 17.86 -21.29
C GLY A 11 -10.19 17.49 -21.26
N SER A 12 -9.52 17.44 -22.42
CA SER A 12 -8.08 17.19 -22.50
C SER A 12 -7.23 18.28 -21.84
N TYR A 13 -7.64 19.56 -21.90
CA TYR A 13 -6.95 20.66 -21.21
C TYR A 13 -7.16 20.59 -19.70
N TYR A 14 -8.41 20.37 -19.24
CA TYR A 14 -8.77 20.20 -17.85
C TYR A 14 -7.94 19.07 -17.21
N ASP A 15 -7.92 17.89 -17.83
CA ASP A 15 -7.20 16.72 -17.32
C ASP A 15 -5.69 16.93 -17.28
N ARG A 16 -5.11 17.61 -18.30
CA ARG A 16 -3.70 17.96 -18.29
C ARG A 16 -3.35 18.92 -17.16
N THR A 17 -4.19 19.92 -16.93
CA THR A 17 -3.96 20.92 -15.87
C THR A 17 -4.14 20.28 -14.51
N ARG A 18 -5.19 19.47 -14.33
CA ARG A 18 -5.42 18.71 -13.09
C ARG A 18 -4.21 17.84 -12.73
N ARG A 19 -3.63 17.12 -13.70
CA ARG A 19 -2.41 16.33 -13.51
C ARG A 19 -1.18 17.18 -13.15
N LYS A 20 -1.03 18.37 -13.73
CA LYS A 20 0.04 19.30 -13.36
C LYS A 20 -0.10 19.79 -11.92
N ILE A 21 -1.30 20.11 -11.48
CA ILE A 21 -1.59 20.48 -10.09
C ILE A 21 -1.21 19.35 -9.13
N LEU A 22 -1.62 18.12 -9.41
CA LEU A 22 -1.26 16.95 -8.60
C LEU A 22 0.27 16.76 -8.53
N LYS A 23 1.00 16.89 -9.63
CA LYS A 23 2.46 16.82 -9.64
C LYS A 23 3.12 17.88 -8.75
N VAL A 24 2.58 19.09 -8.72
CA VAL A 24 3.10 20.15 -7.85
C VAL A 24 2.77 19.86 -6.39
N ALA A 25 1.54 19.45 -6.09
CA ALA A 25 1.11 19.07 -4.75
C ALA A 25 1.95 17.90 -4.21
N HIS A 26 2.18 16.87 -5.03
CA HIS A 26 3.02 15.73 -4.72
C HIS A 26 4.46 16.17 -4.36
N LYS A 27 5.09 17.01 -5.18
CA LYS A 27 6.43 17.53 -4.89
C LYS A 27 6.50 18.31 -3.57
N LEU A 28 5.49 19.13 -3.28
CA LEU A 28 5.42 19.86 -2.01
C LEU A 28 5.27 18.90 -0.82
N TYR A 29 4.42 17.88 -0.98
CA TYR A 29 4.22 16.83 0.01
C TYR A 29 5.49 16.06 0.30
N THR A 30 6.20 15.60 -0.74
CA THR A 30 7.46 14.84 -0.61
C THR A 30 8.52 15.61 0.19
N VAL A 31 8.59 16.95 0.03
CA VAL A 31 9.60 17.78 0.70
C VAL A 31 9.25 18.10 2.13
N ALA A 32 7.98 18.37 2.43
CA ALA A 32 7.61 19.01 3.69
C ALA A 32 6.35 18.41 4.37
N GLY A 33 5.83 17.28 3.88
CA GLY A 33 4.68 16.57 4.42
C GLY A 33 3.34 17.25 4.20
N TYR A 34 2.26 16.60 4.61
CA TYR A 34 0.89 17.05 4.41
C TYR A 34 0.61 18.44 4.98
N ALA A 35 1.05 18.70 6.22
CA ALA A 35 0.72 19.94 6.91
C ALA A 35 1.18 21.20 6.17
N SER A 36 2.31 21.13 5.48
CA SER A 36 2.92 22.26 4.77
C SER A 36 2.33 22.53 3.38
N VAL A 37 1.56 21.60 2.81
CA VAL A 37 0.88 21.83 1.52
C VAL A 37 -0.41 22.62 1.73
N SER A 38 -0.56 23.71 1.00
CA SER A 38 -1.81 24.48 0.95
C SER A 38 -2.22 24.77 -0.49
N MET A 39 -3.52 25.03 -0.71
CA MET A 39 -4.04 25.42 -2.03
C MET A 39 -3.35 26.68 -2.57
N ARG A 40 -2.97 27.61 -1.67
CA ARG A 40 -2.24 28.83 -2.03
C ARG A 40 -0.81 28.54 -2.47
N GLU A 41 -0.09 27.66 -1.78
CA GLU A 41 1.27 27.27 -2.17
C GLU A 41 1.28 26.55 -3.52
N VAL A 42 0.32 25.66 -3.76
CA VAL A 42 0.16 24.98 -5.06
C VAL A 42 -0.12 26.02 -6.15
N ALA A 43 -1.04 26.96 -5.92
CA ALA A 43 -1.35 28.05 -6.85
C ALA A 43 -0.11 28.88 -7.18
N LYS A 44 0.63 29.32 -6.16
CA LYS A 44 1.88 30.08 -6.31
C LYS A 44 2.91 29.35 -7.18
N LYS A 45 3.12 28.05 -6.95
CA LYS A 45 4.04 27.22 -7.75
C LYS A 45 3.59 27.04 -9.19
N MET A 46 2.28 27.06 -9.45
CA MET A 46 1.69 26.93 -10.78
C MET A 46 1.61 28.28 -11.55
N GLY A 47 1.83 29.42 -10.87
CA GLY A 47 1.53 30.73 -11.44
C GLY A 47 0.03 30.97 -11.61
N PHE A 48 -0.81 30.37 -10.78
CA PHE A 48 -2.27 30.45 -10.80
C PHE A 48 -2.78 31.25 -9.60
N SER A 49 -4.04 31.74 -9.70
CA SER A 49 -4.76 32.20 -8.51
C SER A 49 -5.21 31.01 -7.67
N ALA A 50 -5.40 31.20 -6.36
CA ALA A 50 -5.97 30.15 -5.48
C ALA A 50 -7.35 29.71 -5.99
N GLN A 51 -8.17 30.64 -6.48
CA GLN A 51 -9.48 30.36 -7.06
C GLN A 51 -9.41 29.42 -8.25
N ALA A 52 -8.37 29.51 -9.09
CA ALA A 52 -8.15 28.61 -10.21
C ALA A 52 -7.85 27.17 -9.74
N ILE A 53 -7.14 26.99 -8.61
CA ILE A 53 -6.90 25.66 -8.06
C ILE A 53 -8.20 25.05 -7.51
N TYR A 54 -9.04 25.86 -6.82
CA TYR A 54 -10.34 25.39 -6.32
C TYR A 54 -11.30 24.92 -7.42
N TYR A 55 -11.15 25.43 -8.64
CA TYR A 55 -11.91 24.92 -9.80
C TYR A 55 -11.58 23.46 -10.13
N TYR A 56 -10.33 23.01 -9.90
CA TYR A 56 -9.89 21.63 -10.17
C TYR A 56 -10.06 20.72 -8.95
N PHE A 57 -9.89 21.25 -7.76
CA PHE A 57 -9.98 20.52 -6.50
C PHE A 57 -10.71 21.39 -5.47
N PRO A 58 -11.91 20.97 -5.02
CA PRO A 58 -12.73 21.77 -4.11
C PRO A 58 -12.09 21.96 -2.73
N SER A 59 -11.14 21.10 -2.35
CA SER A 59 -10.42 21.20 -1.09
C SER A 59 -9.03 20.55 -1.18
N LYS A 60 -8.20 20.76 -0.16
CA LYS A 60 -6.91 20.09 0.01
C LYS A 60 -7.11 18.58 0.14
N GLU A 61 -8.10 18.16 0.89
CA GLU A 61 -8.45 16.75 1.11
C GLU A 61 -8.81 16.07 -0.23
N ALA A 62 -9.63 16.72 -1.06
CA ALA A 62 -9.97 16.20 -2.40
C ALA A 62 -8.75 16.10 -3.32
N MET A 63 -7.79 17.01 -3.20
CA MET A 63 -6.53 16.94 -3.94
C MET A 63 -5.66 15.78 -3.45
N PHE A 64 -5.58 15.55 -2.14
CA PHE A 64 -4.84 14.44 -1.56
C PHE A 64 -5.52 13.09 -1.77
N ALA A 65 -6.86 13.02 -1.79
CA ALA A 65 -7.59 11.83 -2.22
C ALA A 65 -7.21 11.43 -3.66
N ALA A 66 -7.11 12.40 -4.56
CA ALA A 66 -6.68 12.12 -5.93
C ALA A 66 -5.20 11.68 -6.04
N LEU A 67 -4.32 12.14 -5.14
CA LEU A 67 -2.95 11.64 -5.04
C LEU A 67 -2.92 10.21 -4.49
N ALA A 68 -3.74 9.92 -3.49
CA ALA A 68 -3.89 8.56 -2.96
C ALA A 68 -4.40 7.59 -4.03
N ASP A 69 -5.39 7.99 -4.83
CA ASP A 69 -5.88 7.21 -5.98
C ASP A 69 -4.78 6.95 -7.03
N GLU A 70 -3.85 7.89 -7.23
CA GLU A 70 -2.67 7.69 -8.09
C GLU A 70 -1.74 6.64 -7.48
N GLY A 71 -1.45 6.73 -6.18
CA GLY A 71 -0.65 5.75 -5.44
C GLY A 71 -1.27 4.35 -5.46
N LEU A 72 -2.59 4.24 -5.27
CA LEU A 72 -3.31 2.96 -5.36
C LEU A 72 -3.22 2.33 -6.75
N ARG A 73 -3.34 3.13 -7.82
CA ARG A 73 -3.17 2.64 -9.20
C ARG A 73 -1.74 2.15 -9.46
N LEU A 74 -0.73 2.83 -8.92
CA LEU A 74 0.66 2.40 -9.03
C LEU A 74 0.90 1.09 -8.28
N LEU A 75 0.32 0.95 -7.09
CA LEU A 75 0.38 -0.29 -6.31
C LEU A 75 -0.34 -1.44 -7.04
N GLU A 76 -1.54 -1.20 -7.58
CA GLU A 76 -2.29 -2.18 -8.35
C GLU A 76 -1.53 -2.63 -9.60
N ALA A 77 -0.86 -1.70 -10.29
CA ALA A 77 -0.04 -2.01 -11.46
C ALA A 77 1.20 -2.87 -11.13
N GLN A 78 1.66 -2.86 -9.89
CA GLN A 78 2.74 -3.73 -9.41
C GLN A 78 2.23 -5.07 -8.87
N HIS A 79 0.92 -5.21 -8.64
CA HIS A 79 0.37 -6.50 -8.23
C HIS A 79 0.50 -7.51 -9.37
N PRO A 80 1.13 -8.68 -9.12
CA PRO A 80 1.46 -9.60 -10.20
C PRO A 80 0.22 -10.30 -10.76
N SER A 81 0.06 -10.24 -12.06
CA SER A 81 -0.92 -11.04 -12.80
C SER A 81 -0.33 -12.35 -13.29
N GLU A 82 1.01 -12.48 -13.28
CA GLU A 82 1.72 -13.69 -13.66
C GLU A 82 1.65 -14.77 -12.57
N GLU A 83 1.67 -16.03 -13.01
CA GLU A 83 1.83 -17.19 -12.15
C GLU A 83 3.22 -17.79 -12.30
N LEU A 84 3.92 -18.00 -11.17
CA LEU A 84 5.20 -18.67 -11.15
C LEU A 84 5.02 -20.20 -11.05
N ALA A 85 6.00 -20.94 -11.56
CA ALA A 85 5.98 -22.40 -11.54
C ALA A 85 6.05 -22.94 -10.10
N ASP A 86 6.95 -22.42 -9.27
CA ASP A 86 7.03 -22.76 -7.85
C ASP A 86 5.86 -22.13 -7.08
N PRO A 87 5.05 -22.91 -6.35
CA PRO A 87 3.89 -22.41 -5.64
C PRO A 87 4.23 -21.48 -4.46
N ILE A 88 5.40 -21.68 -3.81
CA ILE A 88 5.84 -20.82 -2.71
C ILE A 88 6.30 -19.48 -3.24
N ASP A 89 7.12 -19.47 -4.29
CA ASP A 89 7.54 -18.23 -4.95
C ASP A 89 6.31 -17.47 -5.50
N ASN A 90 5.35 -18.22 -6.07
CA ASN A 90 4.09 -17.66 -6.54
C ASN A 90 3.27 -17.03 -5.42
N LEU A 91 3.23 -17.66 -4.24
CA LEU A 91 2.55 -17.12 -3.05
C LEU A 91 3.24 -15.85 -2.52
N LEU A 92 4.58 -15.83 -2.51
CA LEU A 92 5.36 -14.73 -1.96
C LEU A 92 5.43 -13.51 -2.90
N LEU A 93 5.23 -13.70 -4.20
CA LEU A 93 5.39 -12.65 -5.21
C LEU A 93 4.60 -11.36 -4.93
N PRO A 94 3.30 -11.37 -4.56
CA PRO A 94 2.56 -10.16 -4.23
C PRO A 94 3.17 -9.38 -3.06
N TYR A 95 3.69 -10.06 -2.06
CA TYR A 95 4.31 -9.45 -0.87
C TYR A 95 5.66 -8.81 -1.21
N VAL A 96 6.47 -9.47 -2.04
CA VAL A 96 7.74 -8.92 -2.53
C VAL A 96 7.46 -7.67 -3.39
N ARG A 97 6.48 -7.70 -4.29
CA ARG A 97 6.07 -6.54 -5.11
C ARG A 97 5.55 -5.39 -4.26
N TYR A 98 4.78 -5.68 -3.22
CA TYR A 98 4.34 -4.67 -2.25
C TYR A 98 5.54 -4.02 -1.52
N TYR A 99 6.52 -4.81 -1.12
CA TYR A 99 7.75 -4.30 -0.51
C TYR A 99 8.57 -3.46 -1.50
N ASP A 100 8.68 -3.89 -2.76
CA ASP A 100 9.35 -3.12 -3.82
C ASP A 100 8.63 -1.80 -4.10
N PHE A 101 7.29 -1.76 -3.98
CA PHE A 101 6.52 -0.52 -4.06
C PHE A 101 6.95 0.49 -3.00
N SER A 102 7.19 0.07 -1.77
CA SER A 102 7.65 0.96 -0.70
C SER A 102 9.01 1.61 -0.99
N LYS A 103 9.89 0.92 -1.75
CA LYS A 103 11.21 1.42 -2.16
C LYS A 103 11.14 2.32 -3.40
N SER A 104 10.31 1.95 -4.35
CA SER A 104 10.19 2.66 -5.64
C SER A 104 9.29 3.91 -5.56
N HIS A 105 8.35 3.93 -4.62
CA HIS A 105 7.36 5.00 -4.43
C HIS A 105 7.17 5.33 -2.94
N PRO A 106 8.25 5.69 -2.21
CA PRO A 106 8.22 5.89 -0.76
C PRO A 106 7.22 6.96 -0.31
N GLU A 107 7.05 8.01 -1.11
CA GLU A 107 6.11 9.09 -0.85
C GLU A 107 4.64 8.64 -0.97
N TYR A 108 4.31 7.81 -1.95
CA TYR A 108 2.96 7.22 -2.06
C TYR A 108 2.72 6.18 -0.98
N PHE A 109 3.74 5.38 -0.64
CA PHE A 109 3.63 4.44 0.47
C PHE A 109 3.36 5.18 1.79
N THR A 110 4.09 6.26 2.07
CA THR A 110 3.87 7.11 3.25
C THR A 110 2.46 7.70 3.25
N LEU A 111 2.02 8.24 2.11
CA LEU A 111 0.68 8.81 1.96
C LEU A 111 -0.42 7.78 2.22
N LEU A 112 -0.27 6.56 1.71
CA LEU A 112 -1.30 5.51 1.81
C LEU A 112 -1.38 4.87 3.20
N TRP A 113 -0.26 4.76 3.91
CA TRP A 113 -0.20 3.92 5.11
C TRP A 113 0.20 4.67 6.39
N MET A 114 0.88 5.80 6.27
CA MET A 114 1.48 6.47 7.43
C MET A 114 0.92 7.87 7.70
N ASP A 115 0.20 8.48 6.76
CA ASP A 115 -0.35 9.83 6.92
C ASP A 115 -1.83 9.77 7.36
N PRO A 116 -2.15 10.10 8.66
CA PRO A 116 -3.51 10.05 9.15
C PRO A 116 -4.47 11.00 8.42
N ALA A 117 -3.96 12.12 7.90
CA ALA A 117 -4.77 13.11 7.19
C ALA A 117 -5.17 12.63 5.79
N ALA A 118 -4.35 11.78 5.17
CA ALA A 118 -4.69 11.13 3.92
C ALA A 118 -5.63 9.94 4.13
N ALA A 119 -5.52 9.23 5.27
CA ALA A 119 -6.38 8.09 5.60
C ALA A 119 -7.87 8.45 5.65
N THR A 120 -8.23 9.67 6.06
CA THR A 120 -9.62 10.15 6.07
C THR A 120 -10.20 10.40 4.68
N SER A 121 -9.34 10.51 3.66
CA SER A 121 -9.72 10.78 2.26
C SER A 121 -9.83 9.51 1.41
N GLN A 122 -9.35 8.36 1.90
CA GLN A 122 -9.10 7.18 1.06
C GLN A 122 -10.25 6.17 1.01
N GLY A 123 -11.17 6.16 1.92
CA GLY A 123 -12.43 5.41 1.97
C GLY A 123 -12.49 4.11 1.15
N GLU A 124 -13.56 3.99 0.37
CA GLU A 124 -13.91 2.79 -0.38
C GLU A 124 -12.89 2.31 -1.44
N PRO A 125 -12.17 3.16 -2.22
CA PRO A 125 -11.27 2.65 -3.26
C PRO A 125 -10.11 1.84 -2.70
N GLN A 126 -9.52 2.25 -1.58
CA GLN A 126 -8.42 1.52 -0.95
C GLN A 126 -8.90 0.18 -0.38
N ILE A 127 -10.06 0.16 0.29
CA ILE A 127 -10.66 -1.07 0.83
C ILE A 127 -10.95 -2.04 -0.31
N ALA A 128 -11.52 -1.57 -1.41
CA ALA A 128 -11.82 -2.40 -2.58
C ALA A 128 -10.55 -2.99 -3.23
N LEU A 129 -9.47 -2.22 -3.34
CA LEU A 129 -8.20 -2.71 -3.86
C LEU A 129 -7.62 -3.79 -2.96
N ILE A 130 -7.53 -3.53 -1.65
CA ILE A 130 -7.02 -4.50 -0.67
C ILE A 130 -7.85 -5.79 -0.71
N ALA A 131 -9.16 -5.71 -0.81
CA ALA A 131 -10.04 -6.87 -0.90
C ALA A 131 -9.76 -7.70 -2.17
N ARG A 132 -9.57 -7.06 -3.34
CA ARG A 132 -9.19 -7.77 -4.58
C ARG A 132 -7.84 -8.47 -4.45
N MET A 133 -6.85 -7.79 -3.91
CA MET A 133 -5.51 -8.38 -3.67
C MET A 133 -5.58 -9.56 -2.70
N ALA A 134 -6.41 -9.47 -1.66
CA ALA A 134 -6.62 -10.57 -0.71
C ALA A 134 -7.24 -11.81 -1.37
N VAL A 135 -8.19 -11.63 -2.30
CA VAL A 135 -8.80 -12.75 -3.06
C VAL A 135 -7.76 -13.47 -3.91
N ASP A 136 -6.86 -12.74 -4.59
CA ASP A 136 -5.77 -13.33 -5.36
C ASP A 136 -4.82 -14.13 -4.45
N VAL A 137 -4.38 -13.53 -3.37
CA VAL A 137 -3.50 -14.18 -2.37
C VAL A 137 -4.14 -15.47 -1.82
N GLN A 138 -5.43 -15.45 -1.49
CA GLN A 138 -6.14 -16.67 -1.07
C GLN A 138 -6.11 -17.77 -2.15
N GLY A 139 -6.20 -17.41 -3.43
CA GLY A 139 -6.05 -18.34 -4.55
C GLY A 139 -4.67 -19.03 -4.56
N ARG A 140 -3.61 -18.24 -4.33
CA ARG A 140 -2.22 -18.73 -4.26
C ARG A 140 -2.00 -19.64 -3.04
N PHE A 141 -2.56 -19.31 -1.86
CA PHE A 141 -2.57 -20.23 -0.71
C PHE A 141 -3.25 -21.57 -1.01
N ARG A 142 -4.45 -21.52 -1.65
CA ARG A 142 -5.18 -22.74 -2.03
C ARG A 142 -4.37 -23.61 -2.99
N ARG A 143 -3.55 -23.02 -3.86
CA ARG A 143 -2.61 -23.78 -4.70
C ARG A 143 -1.58 -24.51 -3.85
N CYS A 144 -0.93 -23.86 -2.89
CA CYS A 144 0.02 -24.51 -1.98
C CYS A 144 -0.61 -25.66 -1.18
N ILE A 145 -1.87 -25.52 -0.77
CA ILE A 145 -2.63 -26.59 -0.08
C ILE A 145 -2.88 -27.77 -1.02
N ARG A 146 -3.36 -27.50 -2.25
CA ARG A 146 -3.62 -28.57 -3.25
C ARG A 146 -2.36 -29.37 -3.61
N GLU A 147 -1.20 -28.71 -3.62
CA GLU A 147 0.09 -29.34 -3.90
C GLU A 147 0.74 -29.98 -2.66
N GLY A 148 0.04 -30.00 -1.52
CA GLY A 148 0.50 -30.66 -0.28
C GLY A 148 1.61 -29.94 0.45
N LEU A 149 1.88 -28.66 0.12
CA LEU A 149 2.95 -27.86 0.73
C LEU A 149 2.53 -27.29 2.08
N PHE A 150 1.22 -27.11 2.30
CA PHE A 150 0.63 -26.65 3.55
C PHE A 150 -0.50 -27.57 4.01
N PRO A 151 -0.75 -27.65 5.33
CA PRO A 151 -1.89 -28.39 5.87
C PRO A 151 -3.23 -27.89 5.31
N ALA A 152 -4.19 -28.78 5.11
CA ALA A 152 -5.51 -28.43 4.60
C ALA A 152 -6.31 -27.53 5.55
N ASP A 153 -6.00 -27.56 6.85
CA ASP A 153 -6.63 -26.79 7.91
C ASP A 153 -5.89 -25.47 8.27
N ILE A 154 -4.95 -25.05 7.41
CA ILE A 154 -4.27 -23.75 7.60
C ILE A 154 -5.29 -22.60 7.65
N ASP A 155 -5.10 -21.68 8.58
CA ASP A 155 -5.83 -20.42 8.63
C ASP A 155 -5.23 -19.43 7.62
N ILE A 156 -5.82 -19.38 6.42
CA ILE A 156 -5.30 -18.56 5.30
C ILE A 156 -5.29 -17.08 5.66
N ASP A 157 -6.27 -16.58 6.40
CA ASP A 157 -6.37 -15.14 6.73
C ASP A 157 -5.28 -14.74 7.73
N ARG A 158 -5.01 -15.58 8.72
CA ARG A 158 -3.87 -15.38 9.65
C ARG A 158 -2.54 -15.52 8.92
N ALA A 159 -2.38 -16.53 8.08
CA ALA A 159 -1.17 -16.73 7.30
C ALA A 159 -0.90 -15.54 6.36
N GLY A 160 -1.92 -15.04 5.68
CA GLY A 160 -1.84 -13.83 4.86
C GLY A 160 -1.44 -12.59 5.66
N SER A 161 -2.03 -12.41 6.85
CA SER A 161 -1.68 -11.31 7.76
C SER A 161 -0.24 -11.40 8.26
N MET A 162 0.27 -12.61 8.52
CA MET A 162 1.69 -12.83 8.88
C MET A 162 2.62 -12.43 7.76
N LEU A 163 2.37 -12.85 6.51
CA LEU A 163 3.18 -12.47 5.37
C LEU A 163 3.13 -10.95 5.12
N PHE A 164 1.94 -10.35 5.22
CA PHE A 164 1.80 -8.89 5.10
C PHE A 164 2.64 -8.17 6.16
N SER A 165 2.55 -8.57 7.43
CA SER A 165 3.32 -7.98 8.52
C SER A 165 4.83 -8.15 8.34
N ALA A 166 5.26 -9.29 7.78
CA ALA A 166 6.65 -9.59 7.50
C ALA A 166 7.29 -8.63 6.48
N VAL A 167 6.51 -8.04 5.57
CA VAL A 167 6.99 -7.07 4.58
C VAL A 167 6.68 -5.63 4.98
N HIS A 168 5.52 -5.38 5.60
CA HIS A 168 5.08 -4.03 5.97
C HIS A 168 5.96 -3.42 7.06
N GLY A 169 6.30 -4.17 8.10
CA GLY A 169 7.17 -3.70 9.18
C GLY A 169 8.53 -3.20 8.67
N PRO A 170 9.32 -4.02 7.96
CA PRO A 170 10.56 -3.57 7.34
C PRO A 170 10.40 -2.41 6.35
N ALA A 171 9.32 -2.36 5.57
CA ALA A 171 9.03 -1.25 4.66
C ALA A 171 8.90 0.08 5.44
N VAL A 172 8.12 0.10 6.52
CA VAL A 172 7.96 1.28 7.40
C VAL A 172 9.29 1.67 8.05
N ILE A 173 10.04 0.70 8.58
CA ILE A 173 11.35 0.95 9.20
C ILE A 173 12.32 1.56 8.19
N GLY A 174 12.38 1.02 6.97
CA GLY A 174 13.22 1.53 5.89
C GLY A 174 12.95 3.00 5.55
N LEU A 175 11.68 3.42 5.58
CA LEU A 175 11.29 4.81 5.32
C LEU A 175 11.66 5.78 6.45
N THR A 176 11.78 5.30 7.69
CA THR A 176 12.13 6.15 8.84
C THR A 176 13.63 6.44 8.96
N GLY A 177 14.47 5.81 8.14
CA GLY A 177 15.93 5.92 8.22
C GLY A 177 16.53 5.43 9.54
N ARG A 178 15.77 4.66 10.34
CA ARG A 178 16.23 4.10 11.63
C ARG A 178 16.96 2.79 11.42
N PRO A 179 18.01 2.51 12.21
CA PRO A 179 18.66 1.20 12.20
C PRO A 179 17.69 0.07 12.62
N PRO A 180 17.87 -1.16 12.13
CA PRO A 180 19.07 -1.65 11.45
C PRO A 180 19.12 -1.20 9.98
N GLN A 181 20.12 -0.39 9.65
CA GLN A 181 20.33 0.08 8.28
C GLN A 181 20.89 -1.03 7.39
N ASP A 182 21.31 -2.15 8.00
CA ASP A 182 21.93 -3.24 7.31
C ASP A 182 20.88 -4.19 6.74
N GLN A 183 20.63 -4.02 5.44
CA GLN A 183 20.01 -5.02 4.58
C GLN A 183 18.53 -5.35 4.93
N PRO A 184 17.60 -4.36 4.84
CA PRO A 184 16.19 -4.63 5.06
C PRO A 184 15.65 -5.75 4.16
N ASP A 185 16.23 -5.96 2.97
CA ASP A 185 15.87 -7.04 2.06
C ASP A 185 16.18 -8.43 2.65
N ILE A 186 17.27 -8.58 3.39
CA ILE A 186 17.59 -9.83 4.10
C ILE A 186 16.58 -10.09 5.22
N ILE A 187 16.23 -9.07 5.99
CA ILE A 187 15.24 -9.20 7.07
C ILE A 187 13.88 -9.63 6.48
N VAL A 188 13.44 -8.99 5.40
CA VAL A 188 12.22 -9.39 4.70
C VAL A 188 12.30 -10.85 4.27
N ARG A 189 13.39 -11.28 3.65
CA ARG A 189 13.55 -12.67 3.21
C ARG A 189 13.50 -13.65 4.39
N LEU A 190 14.21 -13.38 5.46
CA LEU A 190 14.22 -14.22 6.66
C LEU A 190 12.82 -14.33 7.30
N LEU A 191 12.07 -13.22 7.37
CA LEU A 191 10.72 -13.22 7.92
C LEU A 191 9.75 -14.02 7.04
N LEU A 192 9.85 -13.90 5.72
CA LEU A 192 9.04 -14.68 4.78
C LEU A 192 9.36 -16.17 4.87
N ASP A 193 10.65 -16.54 4.91
CA ASP A 193 11.08 -17.94 5.04
C ASP A 193 10.63 -18.53 6.39
N ALA A 194 10.72 -17.78 7.49
CA ALA A 194 10.22 -18.20 8.80
C ALA A 194 8.69 -18.41 8.80
N ALA A 195 7.94 -17.53 8.12
CA ALA A 195 6.49 -17.69 7.97
C ALA A 195 6.14 -18.98 7.19
N ILE A 196 6.85 -19.25 6.08
CA ILE A 196 6.64 -20.49 5.31
C ILE A 196 6.95 -21.75 6.15
N LEU A 197 8.01 -21.72 6.97
CA LEU A 197 8.30 -22.81 7.91
C LEU A 197 7.19 -23.01 8.94
N ALA A 198 6.65 -21.91 9.49
CA ALA A 198 5.52 -21.94 10.42
C ALA A 198 4.25 -22.53 9.77
N PHE A 199 4.00 -22.23 8.49
CA PHE A 199 2.87 -22.77 7.75
C PHE A 199 3.02 -24.29 7.51
N ARG A 200 4.19 -24.72 7.07
CA ARG A 200 4.50 -26.14 6.86
C ARG A 200 4.42 -26.96 8.15
N SER A 201 4.84 -26.41 9.28
CA SER A 201 4.79 -27.08 10.59
C SER A 201 3.37 -27.16 11.18
N GLY A 202 2.39 -26.49 10.58
CA GLY A 202 1.01 -26.43 11.06
C GLY A 202 0.81 -25.55 12.30
N LEU A 203 1.73 -24.62 12.57
CA LEU A 203 1.57 -23.64 13.66
C LEU A 203 0.42 -22.65 13.41
N VAL A 204 0.07 -22.44 12.14
CA VAL A 204 -1.01 -21.50 11.73
C VAL A 204 -2.20 -22.31 11.25
N ARG A 205 -2.89 -22.96 12.18
CA ARG A 205 -4.11 -23.72 11.90
C ARG A 205 -5.34 -22.92 12.34
N LYS A 206 -6.49 -23.25 11.77
CA LYS A 206 -7.79 -22.77 12.27
C LYS A 206 -7.89 -23.21 13.73
N ALA A 207 -7.87 -22.25 14.64
CA ALA A 207 -7.91 -22.57 16.06
C ALA A 207 -9.29 -23.13 16.43
N ALA A 208 -9.32 -24.22 17.19
CA ALA A 208 -10.51 -24.67 17.89
C ALA A 208 -10.88 -23.71 19.03
N GLU A 209 -9.93 -22.89 19.50
CA GLU A 209 -10.10 -21.91 20.57
C GLU A 209 -9.33 -20.62 20.28
N SER A 210 -9.82 -19.48 20.78
CA SER A 210 -9.15 -18.18 20.64
C SER A 210 -7.74 -18.22 21.25
N PRO A 211 -6.71 -17.69 20.56
CA PRO A 211 -5.36 -17.64 21.13
C PRO A 211 -5.36 -16.84 22.42
N LYS A 212 -4.59 -17.31 23.43
CA LYS A 212 -4.35 -16.55 24.66
C LYS A 212 -3.88 -15.14 24.31
N GLN A 213 -4.52 -14.15 24.91
CA GLN A 213 -4.09 -12.75 24.75
C GLN A 213 -2.62 -12.61 25.17
N LEU A 214 -1.86 -11.86 24.37
CA LEU A 214 -0.49 -11.52 24.73
C LEU A 214 -0.53 -10.55 25.92
N THR A 215 -0.26 -11.07 27.11
CA THR A 215 -0.16 -10.26 28.33
C THR A 215 1.31 -10.08 28.67
N ALA A 216 1.69 -8.88 29.10
CA ALA A 216 3.02 -8.66 29.64
C ALA A 216 3.20 -9.55 30.89
N PRO A 217 4.38 -10.19 31.08
CA PRO A 217 4.65 -10.93 32.30
C PRO A 217 4.47 -10.00 33.51
N ALA A 218 3.78 -10.51 34.54
CA ALA A 218 3.60 -9.76 35.78
C ALA A 218 4.97 -9.33 36.31
N ALA A 219 5.16 -8.03 36.50
CA ALA A 219 6.38 -7.51 37.12
C ALA A 219 6.59 -8.21 38.45
N ALA A 220 7.72 -8.88 38.62
CA ALA A 220 8.11 -9.41 39.91
C ALA A 220 8.13 -8.24 40.92
N ARG A 221 7.25 -8.25 41.87
CA ARG A 221 7.29 -7.26 42.97
C ARG A 221 8.56 -7.50 43.76
N PRO A 222 9.30 -6.43 44.14
CA PRO A 222 10.49 -6.54 44.98
C PRO A 222 10.17 -7.09 46.37
#